data_778016dd0aaaed64aaf82f3a765b083a
#
_entry.id   778016dd0aaaed64aaf82f3a765b083a
#
_cell.length_a   1.000
_cell.length_b   1.000
_cell.length_c   1.000
_cell.angle_alpha   90.00
_cell.angle_beta   90.00
_cell.angle_gamma   90.00
#
_symmetry.space_group_name_H-M   'P 1'
#
loop_
_entity.id
_entity.type
_entity.pdbx_description
1 polymer ?
#
loop_
_entity_poly.entity_id
_entity_poly.type
_entity_poly.pdbx_seq_one_letter_code
_entity_poly.pdbx_strand_id
1 'polypeptide(L)'
;MITDIQIPLQSPAFHSSDYKSRSQFAGSYVSLLTFWNPPTTARLTIESVPPKAAEGKDVLLLVHNLPGRLSGYAWYKGDRVDSSQQIATYVIRRKEITPGPVYSGRETIYPNGSLLFQNVTQKDTGYYTLQVITKILLSEVGTGQLRVYYSVAQPSIQASNTIVTEYKDAVVLTCLTRDAGISIQWFFNNQSLWLTERMKLAQDNSTLTIDSVRREDAGEYQCEVSNLVSSSKSDLLSLAVS
;
A
#
# COMPACT_ATOMS: atom_id res chain seq x y z
N MET A 1 23.28 -6.62 36.70
CA MET A 1 23.03 -6.37 38.15
C MET A 1 21.60 -5.88 38.29
N ILE A 2 20.85 -6.50 39.16
CA ILE A 2 19.50 -6.29 39.67
C ILE A 2 18.61 -7.46 39.19
N THR A 3 18.63 -8.50 39.88
CA THR A 3 18.05 -9.16 41.09
C THR A 3 16.56 -9.46 40.94
N ASP A 4 16.32 -10.77 40.87
CA ASP A 4 15.05 -11.48 41.02
C ASP A 4 14.37 -11.17 42.35
N ILE A 5 13.06 -11.01 42.34
CA ILE A 5 12.23 -11.08 43.54
C ILE A 5 11.26 -12.24 43.39
N GLN A 6 11.55 -13.30 44.12
CA GLN A 6 10.63 -14.43 44.37
C GLN A 6 9.74 -14.10 45.57
N ILE A 7 8.45 -14.40 45.45
CA ILE A 7 7.48 -14.36 46.57
C ILE A 7 7.04 -15.81 46.84
N PRO A 8 7.11 -16.30 48.10
CA PRO A 8 6.79 -17.66 48.41
C PRO A 8 5.30 -17.91 48.69
N LEU A 9 4.83 -19.05 48.20
CA LEU A 9 3.53 -19.64 48.53
C LEU A 9 3.54 -20.23 49.94
N GLN A 10 2.68 -19.79 50.81
CA GLN A 10 2.34 -20.46 52.06
C GLN A 10 0.93 -21.03 52.01
N SER A 11 0.84 -22.33 52.16
CA SER A 11 -0.40 -23.06 52.48
C SER A 11 -0.66 -23.03 53.97
N PRO A 12 -1.90 -22.99 54.40
CA PRO A 12 -2.28 -23.47 55.72
C PRO A 12 -2.95 -24.85 55.63
N ALA A 13 -2.40 -25.79 56.38
CA ALA A 13 -3.01 -27.06 56.69
C ALA A 13 -4.20 -26.89 57.64
N PHE A 14 -5.27 -27.62 57.40
CA PHE A 14 -6.27 -27.86 58.43
C PHE A 14 -6.55 -29.35 58.62
N HIS A 15 -6.62 -29.73 59.85
CA HIS A 15 -6.68 -31.02 60.43
C HIS A 15 -8.04 -31.72 60.22
N SER A 16 -7.94 -33.05 60.14
CA SER A 16 -8.98 -34.08 60.17
C SER A 16 -9.85 -34.05 61.44
N SER A 17 -11.12 -34.28 61.27
CA SER A 17 -11.88 -35.13 62.20
C SER A 17 -13.15 -35.71 61.54
N ASP A 18 -13.33 -36.97 61.76
CA ASP A 18 -14.35 -37.92 61.31
C ASP A 18 -15.80 -37.45 61.45
N TYR A 19 -16.65 -37.78 60.44
CA TYR A 19 -17.98 -38.33 60.71
C TYR A 19 -18.48 -39.20 59.57
N LYS A 20 -19.00 -40.35 59.94
CA LYS A 20 -19.52 -41.47 59.13
C LYS A 20 -20.84 -41.12 58.42
N SER A 21 -20.96 -41.68 57.18
CA SER A 21 -22.17 -42.31 56.65
C SER A 21 -23.33 -41.46 56.13
N ARG A 22 -23.50 -41.44 54.83
CA ARG A 22 -24.65 -42.02 54.09
C ARG A 22 -24.51 -41.84 52.60
N SER A 23 -24.66 -42.93 51.87
CA SER A 23 -24.78 -42.99 50.42
C SER A 23 -25.93 -42.14 49.90
N GLN A 24 -25.64 -41.17 49.02
CA GLN A 24 -26.62 -40.67 48.05
C GLN A 24 -25.86 -40.35 46.75
N PHE A 25 -26.43 -40.83 45.66
CA PHE A 25 -26.00 -40.63 44.29
C PHE A 25 -25.79 -39.15 44.00
N ALA A 26 -24.55 -38.68 43.91
CA ALA A 26 -24.23 -37.39 43.35
C ALA A 26 -23.97 -37.62 41.86
N GLY A 27 -24.98 -37.32 41.04
CA GLY A 27 -24.82 -37.22 39.60
C GLY A 27 -23.76 -36.16 39.28
N SER A 28 -22.67 -36.58 38.67
CA SER A 28 -21.69 -35.65 38.09
C SER A 28 -22.39 -34.84 37.01
N TYR A 29 -22.79 -33.61 37.34
CA TYR A 29 -23.07 -32.61 36.30
C TYR A 29 -21.73 -32.16 35.71
N VAL A 30 -21.31 -32.84 34.65
CA VAL A 30 -20.30 -32.31 33.78
C VAL A 30 -20.95 -31.12 33.07
N SER A 31 -20.70 -29.92 33.57
CA SER A 31 -21.04 -28.69 32.89
C SER A 31 -20.20 -28.64 31.62
N LEU A 32 -20.76 -29.09 30.51
CA LEU A 32 -20.26 -28.84 29.19
C LEU A 32 -20.50 -27.35 28.92
N LEU A 33 -19.61 -26.51 29.41
CA LEU A 33 -19.44 -25.14 28.86
C LEU A 33 -18.93 -25.30 27.45
N THR A 34 -19.84 -25.59 26.51
CA THR A 34 -19.57 -25.39 25.11
C THR A 34 -19.32 -23.89 24.95
N PHE A 35 -18.05 -23.51 24.84
CA PHE A 35 -17.69 -22.21 24.30
C PHE A 35 -18.17 -22.17 22.86
N TRP A 36 -19.42 -21.79 22.69
CA TRP A 36 -19.93 -21.44 21.39
C TRP A 36 -19.32 -20.09 21.04
N ASN A 37 -18.14 -20.12 20.41
CA ASN A 37 -17.68 -18.98 19.64
C ASN A 37 -18.62 -18.90 18.45
N PRO A 38 -19.52 -17.90 18.39
CA PRO A 38 -20.29 -17.68 17.16
C PRO A 38 -19.26 -17.50 16.03
N PRO A 39 -19.48 -18.10 14.86
CA PRO A 39 -18.61 -17.85 13.73
C PRO A 39 -18.53 -16.33 13.55
N THR A 40 -17.34 -15.79 13.70
CA THR A 40 -17.09 -14.37 13.40
C THR A 40 -17.37 -14.23 11.92
N THR A 41 -18.54 -13.73 11.56
CA THR A 41 -18.84 -13.40 10.16
C THR A 41 -17.81 -12.36 9.75
N ALA A 42 -16.89 -12.75 8.89
CA ALA A 42 -15.86 -11.85 8.41
C ALA A 42 -16.54 -10.63 7.79
N ARG A 43 -16.18 -9.46 8.25
CA ARG A 43 -16.76 -8.18 7.78
C ARG A 43 -16.45 -7.99 6.29
N LEU A 44 -17.39 -7.43 5.54
CA LEU A 44 -17.21 -6.99 4.17
C LEU A 44 -16.03 -6.00 4.10
N THR A 45 -15.02 -6.31 3.29
CA THR A 45 -13.82 -5.46 3.11
C THR A 45 -13.54 -5.21 1.64
N ILE A 46 -12.90 -4.07 1.37
CA ILE A 46 -12.53 -3.62 0.03
C ILE A 46 -11.03 -3.32 0.03
N GLU A 47 -10.33 -3.91 -0.92
CA GLU A 47 -8.90 -3.74 -1.13
C GLU A 47 -8.64 -3.13 -2.51
N SER A 48 -7.74 -2.14 -2.59
CA SER A 48 -7.26 -1.60 -3.87
C SER A 48 -6.14 -2.46 -4.43
N VAL A 49 -6.27 -2.91 -5.66
CA VAL A 49 -5.26 -3.71 -6.38
C VAL A 49 -4.88 -2.98 -7.68
N PRO A 50 -3.67 -2.43 -7.78
CA PRO A 50 -2.62 -2.37 -6.77
C PRO A 50 -2.97 -1.42 -5.60
N PRO A 51 -2.34 -1.59 -4.41
CA PRO A 51 -2.61 -0.73 -3.25
C PRO A 51 -2.13 0.72 -3.45
N LYS A 52 -1.20 0.92 -4.37
CA LYS A 52 -0.71 2.22 -4.84
C LYS A 52 -0.85 2.25 -6.35
N ALA A 53 -1.73 3.08 -6.86
CA ALA A 53 -2.03 3.17 -8.27
C ALA A 53 -1.24 4.29 -8.94
N ALA A 54 -0.66 4.00 -10.10
CA ALA A 54 -0.11 5.04 -10.96
C ALA A 54 -1.23 5.64 -11.82
N GLU A 55 -1.20 6.95 -12.02
CA GLU A 55 -2.10 7.64 -12.94
C GLU A 55 -2.00 7.02 -14.34
N GLY A 56 -3.13 6.90 -15.03
CA GLY A 56 -3.22 6.27 -16.35
C GLY A 56 -3.26 4.74 -16.33
N LYS A 57 -3.23 4.09 -15.18
CA LYS A 57 -3.34 2.63 -15.05
C LYS A 57 -4.75 2.22 -14.60
N ASP A 58 -5.03 0.94 -14.71
CA ASP A 58 -6.26 0.35 -14.23
C ASP A 58 -6.12 -0.07 -12.76
N VAL A 59 -7.21 0.05 -12.00
CA VAL A 59 -7.26 -0.34 -10.58
C VAL A 59 -8.53 -1.13 -10.30
N LEU A 60 -8.38 -2.24 -9.60
CA LEU A 60 -9.48 -3.04 -9.12
C LEU A 60 -9.72 -2.77 -7.62
N LEU A 61 -10.92 -2.36 -7.26
CA LEU A 61 -11.41 -2.42 -5.89
C LEU A 61 -11.97 -3.83 -5.65
N LEU A 62 -11.13 -4.68 -5.09
CA LEU A 62 -11.42 -6.09 -4.84
C LEU A 62 -12.24 -6.25 -3.56
N VAL A 63 -13.33 -6.99 -3.67
CA VAL A 63 -14.27 -7.20 -2.56
C VAL A 63 -14.04 -8.56 -1.93
N HIS A 64 -13.93 -8.58 -0.61
CA HIS A 64 -13.78 -9.80 0.20
C HIS A 64 -14.96 -9.98 1.15
N ASN A 65 -15.19 -11.22 1.56
CA ASN A 65 -16.17 -11.60 2.58
C ASN A 65 -17.61 -11.18 2.22
N LEU A 66 -17.97 -11.32 0.96
CA LEU A 66 -19.36 -11.08 0.54
C LEU A 66 -20.32 -12.03 1.25
N PRO A 67 -21.45 -11.53 1.79
CA PRO A 67 -22.48 -12.37 2.37
C PRO A 67 -23.12 -13.27 1.31
N GLY A 68 -23.75 -14.33 1.75
CA GLY A 68 -24.48 -15.23 0.86
C GLY A 68 -25.84 -14.66 0.40
N ARG A 69 -26.43 -15.26 -0.67
CA ARG A 69 -27.78 -14.97 -1.14
C ARG A 69 -28.03 -13.52 -1.54
N LEU A 70 -27.18 -12.98 -2.40
CA LEU A 70 -27.23 -11.59 -2.85
C LEU A 70 -28.27 -11.35 -3.93
N SER A 71 -28.84 -10.15 -3.95
CA SER A 71 -29.70 -9.61 -5.01
C SER A 71 -28.94 -8.64 -5.91
N GLY A 72 -28.01 -7.86 -5.36
CA GLY A 72 -27.26 -6.87 -6.12
C GLY A 72 -26.25 -6.11 -5.29
N TYR A 73 -25.57 -5.20 -5.98
CA TYR A 73 -24.54 -4.30 -5.45
C TYR A 73 -24.84 -2.88 -5.87
N ALA A 74 -24.43 -1.91 -5.04
CA ALA A 74 -24.40 -0.52 -5.41
C ALA A 74 -23.07 0.11 -4.93
N TRP A 75 -22.34 0.75 -5.84
CA TRP A 75 -21.10 1.45 -5.55
C TRP A 75 -21.32 2.95 -5.46
N TYR A 76 -20.66 3.58 -4.49
CA TYR A 76 -20.74 5.01 -4.23
C TYR A 76 -19.35 5.60 -4.09
N LYS A 77 -19.14 6.83 -4.58
CA LYS A 77 -17.96 7.63 -4.27
C LYS A 77 -18.15 8.27 -2.90
N GLY A 78 -17.14 8.15 -2.03
CA GLY A 78 -17.21 8.62 -0.65
C GLY A 78 -17.22 7.48 0.36
N ASP A 79 -17.27 7.85 1.63
CA ASP A 79 -17.19 6.96 2.80
C ASP A 79 -18.55 6.47 3.32
N ARG A 80 -19.63 6.83 2.62
CA ARG A 80 -21.01 6.51 2.99
C ARG A 80 -21.88 6.25 1.76
N VAL A 81 -23.04 5.64 2.00
CA VAL A 81 -24.11 5.48 1.01
C VAL A 81 -24.79 6.83 0.80
N ASP A 82 -24.66 7.37 -0.42
CA ASP A 82 -25.27 8.63 -0.83
C ASP A 82 -25.71 8.50 -2.30
N SER A 83 -27.00 8.61 -2.54
CA SER A 83 -27.57 8.45 -3.88
C SER A 83 -27.05 9.47 -4.90
N SER A 84 -26.65 10.68 -4.45
CA SER A 84 -26.04 11.69 -5.30
C SER A 84 -24.62 11.32 -5.73
N GLN A 85 -23.97 10.42 -5.00
CA GLN A 85 -22.60 9.93 -5.23
C GLN A 85 -22.57 8.49 -5.76
N GLN A 86 -23.73 7.98 -6.21
CA GLN A 86 -23.81 6.64 -6.76
C GLN A 86 -23.07 6.55 -8.09
N ILE A 87 -22.13 5.59 -8.17
CA ILE A 87 -21.39 5.27 -9.40
C ILE A 87 -22.26 4.39 -10.30
N ALA A 88 -22.65 3.22 -9.81
CA ALA A 88 -23.51 2.30 -10.55
C ALA A 88 -24.11 1.24 -9.62
N THR A 89 -25.18 0.59 -10.10
CA THR A 89 -25.76 -0.62 -9.48
C THR A 89 -25.56 -1.82 -10.39
N TYR A 90 -25.48 -3.01 -9.79
CA TYR A 90 -25.46 -4.29 -10.49
C TYR A 90 -26.54 -5.21 -9.93
N VAL A 91 -27.46 -5.63 -10.80
CA VAL A 91 -28.53 -6.57 -10.45
C VAL A 91 -28.12 -7.97 -10.86
N ILE A 92 -27.82 -8.84 -9.89
CA ILE A 92 -27.23 -10.18 -10.13
C ILE A 92 -28.13 -11.05 -11.04
N ARG A 93 -29.46 -11.06 -10.80
CA ARG A 93 -30.37 -11.89 -11.57
C ARG A 93 -30.42 -11.53 -13.05
N ARG A 94 -30.30 -10.23 -13.37
CA ARG A 94 -30.37 -9.70 -14.72
C ARG A 94 -29.00 -9.58 -15.38
N LYS A 95 -27.92 -9.63 -14.58
CA LYS A 95 -26.56 -9.32 -15.01
C LYS A 95 -26.45 -7.92 -15.64
N GLU A 96 -27.24 -6.99 -15.12
CA GLU A 96 -27.41 -5.65 -15.66
C GLU A 96 -26.74 -4.62 -14.75
N ILE A 97 -25.97 -3.70 -15.37
CA ILE A 97 -25.37 -2.54 -14.73
C ILE A 97 -26.23 -1.32 -15.08
N THR A 98 -26.65 -0.58 -14.06
CA THR A 98 -27.33 0.69 -14.22
C THR A 98 -26.40 1.80 -13.74
N PRO A 99 -25.95 2.72 -14.62
CA PRO A 99 -25.13 3.86 -14.24
C PRO A 99 -25.85 4.78 -13.26
N GLY A 100 -25.08 5.34 -12.32
CA GLY A 100 -25.52 6.38 -11.38
C GLY A 100 -25.06 7.79 -11.79
N PRO A 101 -25.39 8.79 -10.96
CA PRO A 101 -25.08 10.20 -11.25
C PRO A 101 -23.60 10.53 -11.44
N VAL A 102 -22.69 9.80 -10.77
CA VAL A 102 -21.23 10.05 -10.85
C VAL A 102 -20.48 9.01 -11.69
N TYR A 103 -21.20 8.18 -12.45
CA TYR A 103 -20.61 7.22 -13.39
C TYR A 103 -19.83 7.94 -14.48
N SER A 104 -18.55 7.62 -14.67
CA SER A 104 -17.69 8.28 -15.64
C SER A 104 -17.52 7.51 -16.96
N GLY A 105 -18.03 6.29 -17.05
CA GLY A 105 -17.83 5.40 -18.20
C GLY A 105 -16.56 4.57 -18.14
N ARG A 106 -15.71 4.77 -17.10
CA ARG A 106 -14.47 4.04 -16.88
C ARG A 106 -14.59 2.92 -15.86
N GLU A 107 -15.76 2.80 -15.23
CA GLU A 107 -16.05 1.84 -14.17
C GLU A 107 -16.74 0.61 -14.70
N THR A 108 -16.35 -0.57 -14.20
CA THR A 108 -17.03 -1.84 -14.49
C THR A 108 -17.24 -2.63 -13.21
N ILE A 109 -18.49 -2.98 -12.89
CA ILE A 109 -18.79 -3.84 -11.75
C ILE A 109 -18.77 -5.30 -12.21
N TYR A 110 -17.97 -6.12 -11.54
CA TYR A 110 -17.90 -7.55 -11.79
C TYR A 110 -18.97 -8.32 -11.01
N PRO A 111 -19.32 -9.56 -11.46
CA PRO A 111 -20.31 -10.39 -10.78
C PRO A 111 -19.98 -10.72 -9.32
N ASN A 112 -18.70 -10.67 -8.94
CA ASN A 112 -18.21 -10.82 -7.57
C ASN A 112 -18.26 -9.51 -6.76
N GLY A 113 -18.91 -8.47 -7.25
CA GLY A 113 -19.07 -7.18 -6.60
C GLY A 113 -17.87 -6.24 -6.72
N SER A 114 -16.71 -6.71 -7.20
CA SER A 114 -15.53 -5.86 -7.37
C SER A 114 -15.75 -4.80 -8.45
N LEU A 115 -15.09 -3.64 -8.28
CA LEU A 115 -15.20 -2.50 -9.19
C LEU A 115 -13.85 -2.24 -9.85
N LEU A 116 -13.80 -2.35 -11.17
CA LEU A 116 -12.65 -1.94 -11.98
C LEU A 116 -12.78 -0.48 -12.36
N PHE A 117 -11.74 0.30 -12.13
CA PHE A 117 -11.52 1.62 -12.72
C PHE A 117 -10.47 1.52 -13.82
N GLN A 118 -10.81 1.97 -15.02
CA GLN A 118 -9.86 2.08 -16.12
C GLN A 118 -9.25 3.47 -16.17
N ASN A 119 -7.96 3.56 -16.49
CA ASN A 119 -7.25 4.81 -16.72
C ASN A 119 -7.47 5.82 -15.57
N VAL A 120 -7.11 5.44 -14.34
CA VAL A 120 -7.33 6.27 -13.15
C VAL A 120 -6.56 7.57 -13.21
N THR A 121 -7.13 8.62 -12.62
CA THR A 121 -6.54 9.94 -12.46
C THR A 121 -6.43 10.29 -10.98
N GLN A 122 -5.70 11.35 -10.64
CA GLN A 122 -5.61 11.81 -9.25
C GLN A 122 -6.98 12.21 -8.66
N LYS A 123 -7.95 12.62 -9.50
CA LYS A 123 -9.33 12.93 -9.10
C LYS A 123 -10.11 11.70 -8.60
N ASP A 124 -9.61 10.50 -8.92
CA ASP A 124 -10.19 9.26 -8.46
C ASP A 124 -9.68 8.85 -7.07
N THR A 125 -8.69 9.54 -6.52
CA THR A 125 -8.25 9.36 -5.14
C THR A 125 -9.40 9.67 -4.18
N GLY A 126 -9.71 8.73 -3.27
CA GLY A 126 -10.78 8.92 -2.31
C GLY A 126 -11.28 7.62 -1.71
N TYR A 127 -12.36 7.72 -0.96
CA TYR A 127 -13.08 6.58 -0.43
C TYR A 127 -14.15 6.11 -1.40
N TYR A 128 -14.42 4.81 -1.39
CA TYR A 128 -15.44 4.16 -2.18
C TYR A 128 -16.20 3.19 -1.31
N THR A 129 -17.51 3.26 -1.36
CA THR A 129 -18.40 2.48 -0.52
C THR A 129 -19.23 1.52 -1.37
N LEU A 130 -19.18 0.24 -1.01
CA LEU A 130 -20.01 -0.79 -1.57
C LEU A 130 -21.19 -1.07 -0.62
N GLN A 131 -22.39 -0.97 -1.11
CA GLN A 131 -23.58 -1.50 -0.47
C GLN A 131 -23.97 -2.82 -1.15
N VAL A 132 -24.11 -3.87 -0.35
CA VAL A 132 -24.53 -5.19 -0.78
C VAL A 132 -25.97 -5.41 -0.32
N ILE A 133 -26.85 -5.83 -1.24
CA ILE A 133 -28.26 -6.08 -0.96
C ILE A 133 -28.51 -7.58 -1.03
N THR A 134 -28.97 -8.16 0.07
CA THR A 134 -29.35 -9.58 0.14
C THR A 134 -30.75 -9.83 -0.37
N LYS A 135 -31.09 -11.10 -0.63
CA LYS A 135 -32.46 -11.48 -1.05
C LYS A 135 -33.56 -11.22 0.00
N ILE A 136 -33.17 -11.06 1.25
CA ILE A 136 -34.07 -10.72 2.36
C ILE A 136 -34.05 -9.23 2.69
N LEU A 137 -33.55 -8.41 1.77
CA LEU A 137 -33.48 -6.94 1.85
C LEU A 137 -32.63 -6.39 2.99
N LEU A 138 -31.77 -7.20 3.59
CA LEU A 138 -30.73 -6.70 4.48
C LEU A 138 -29.59 -6.11 3.63
N SER A 139 -29.02 -5.02 4.09
CA SER A 139 -27.86 -4.42 3.45
C SER A 139 -26.64 -4.48 4.36
N GLU A 140 -25.48 -4.78 3.77
CA GLU A 140 -24.19 -4.64 4.37
C GLU A 140 -23.38 -3.59 3.61
N VAL A 141 -22.49 -2.90 4.30
CA VAL A 141 -21.70 -1.83 3.73
C VAL A 141 -20.23 -2.08 4.03
N GLY A 142 -19.40 -1.94 3.03
CA GLY A 142 -17.93 -1.93 3.13
C GLY A 142 -17.37 -0.68 2.46
N THR A 143 -16.28 -0.14 3.02
CA THR A 143 -15.60 1.04 2.47
C THR A 143 -14.14 0.71 2.27
N GLY A 144 -13.59 1.09 1.11
CA GLY A 144 -12.17 1.02 0.77
C GLY A 144 -11.63 2.37 0.31
N GLN A 145 -10.32 2.47 0.22
CA GLN A 145 -9.64 3.68 -0.22
C GLN A 145 -8.83 3.39 -1.49
N LEU A 146 -9.01 4.24 -2.50
CA LEU A 146 -8.16 4.32 -3.69
C LEU A 146 -7.20 5.49 -3.54
N ARG A 147 -5.91 5.25 -3.79
CA ARG A 147 -4.88 6.29 -3.83
C ARG A 147 -4.16 6.24 -5.17
N VAL A 148 -4.26 7.32 -5.92
CA VAL A 148 -3.62 7.47 -7.22
C VAL A 148 -2.45 8.43 -7.10
N TYR A 149 -1.31 8.02 -7.63
CA TYR A 149 -0.07 8.78 -7.64
C TYR A 149 0.32 9.11 -9.08
N TYR A 150 0.91 10.28 -9.31
CA TYR A 150 1.46 10.60 -10.62
C TYR A 150 2.72 9.77 -10.91
N SER A 151 2.98 9.52 -12.18
CA SER A 151 4.25 8.94 -12.63
C SER A 151 5.31 10.04 -12.73
N VAL A 152 6.54 9.75 -12.28
CA VAL A 152 7.63 10.70 -12.39
C VAL A 152 8.00 10.96 -13.84
N ALA A 153 8.31 12.22 -14.14
CA ALA A 153 8.82 12.62 -15.45
C ALA A 153 10.28 12.18 -15.63
N GLN A 154 10.74 12.14 -16.88
CA GLN A 154 12.14 11.87 -17.16
C GLN A 154 13.00 13.04 -16.64
N PRO A 155 14.01 12.78 -15.78
CA PRO A 155 14.95 13.81 -15.35
C PRO A 155 15.97 14.12 -16.45
N SER A 156 16.71 15.19 -16.27
CA SER A 156 17.89 15.50 -17.09
C SER A 156 19.12 15.72 -16.23
N ILE A 157 20.32 15.46 -16.77
CA ILE A 157 21.56 15.76 -16.10
C ILE A 157 22.18 17.02 -16.73
N GLN A 158 22.65 17.91 -15.87
CA GLN A 158 23.51 19.03 -16.24
C GLN A 158 24.88 18.84 -15.57
N ALA A 159 25.97 19.02 -16.35
CA ALA A 159 27.32 19.03 -15.84
C ALA A 159 27.91 20.43 -15.85
N SER A 160 28.77 20.74 -14.89
CA SER A 160 29.58 21.97 -14.92
C SER A 160 30.55 21.96 -16.08
N ASN A 161 31.10 20.79 -16.42
CA ASN A 161 31.95 20.54 -17.56
C ASN A 161 31.90 19.06 -17.93
N THR A 162 32.00 18.71 -19.21
CA THR A 162 32.02 17.32 -19.72
C THR A 162 33.39 16.84 -20.20
N ILE A 163 34.35 17.79 -20.32
CA ILE A 163 35.74 17.50 -20.65
C ILE A 163 36.61 18.15 -19.57
N VAL A 164 37.35 17.38 -18.83
CA VAL A 164 38.12 17.81 -17.65
C VAL A 164 39.54 17.23 -17.65
N THR A 165 40.43 17.88 -16.93
CA THR A 165 41.81 17.48 -16.80
C THR A 165 42.02 16.72 -15.47
N GLU A 166 42.69 15.56 -15.54
CA GLU A 166 42.97 14.71 -14.40
C GLU A 166 43.74 15.49 -13.31
N TYR A 167 43.34 15.28 -12.04
CA TYR A 167 43.89 15.91 -10.81
C TYR A 167 43.79 17.45 -10.72
N LYS A 168 43.28 18.12 -11.74
CA LYS A 168 43.18 19.60 -11.77
C LYS A 168 41.75 20.09 -11.59
N ASP A 169 40.83 19.41 -12.20
CA ASP A 169 39.45 19.86 -12.28
C ASP A 169 38.54 19.10 -11.29
N ALA A 170 37.45 19.75 -10.94
CA ALA A 170 36.31 19.16 -10.26
C ALA A 170 35.10 19.19 -11.18
N VAL A 171 34.20 18.22 -11.02
CA VAL A 171 32.94 18.15 -11.78
C VAL A 171 31.76 18.17 -10.84
N VAL A 172 30.77 18.95 -11.21
CA VAL A 172 29.46 18.97 -10.54
C VAL A 172 28.42 18.49 -11.54
N LEU A 173 27.76 17.38 -11.22
CA LEU A 173 26.63 16.82 -11.96
C LEU A 173 25.36 17.10 -11.19
N THR A 174 24.36 17.68 -11.85
CA THR A 174 23.07 18.02 -11.23
C THR A 174 21.95 17.26 -11.94
N CYS A 175 21.16 16.52 -11.18
CA CYS A 175 19.95 15.85 -11.64
C CYS A 175 18.77 16.82 -11.56
N LEU A 176 18.25 17.23 -12.70
CA LEU A 176 17.19 18.19 -12.80
C LEU A 176 15.84 17.47 -12.96
N THR A 177 14.92 17.75 -12.07
CA THR A 177 13.54 17.26 -12.09
C THR A 177 12.58 18.35 -11.64
N ARG A 178 11.32 18.25 -12.09
CA ARG A 178 10.22 19.13 -11.64
C ARG A 178 9.34 18.44 -10.60
N ASP A 179 9.55 17.15 -10.38
CA ASP A 179 8.73 16.35 -9.47
C ASP A 179 9.15 16.60 -8.02
N ALA A 180 8.18 16.67 -7.12
CA ALA A 180 8.40 16.80 -5.67
C ALA A 180 8.19 15.47 -4.96
N GLY A 181 8.85 15.30 -3.79
CA GLY A 181 8.69 14.10 -2.97
C GLY A 181 9.24 12.83 -3.62
N ILE A 182 10.29 12.98 -4.44
CA ILE A 182 10.96 11.90 -5.15
C ILE A 182 12.27 11.51 -4.43
N SER A 183 12.79 10.34 -4.77
CA SER A 183 14.15 9.89 -4.43
C SER A 183 15.04 9.94 -5.67
N ILE A 184 16.30 10.32 -5.50
CA ILE A 184 17.31 10.39 -6.57
C ILE A 184 18.39 9.36 -6.30
N GLN A 185 18.74 8.59 -7.33
CA GLN A 185 19.85 7.63 -7.32
C GLN A 185 20.74 7.88 -8.54
N TRP A 186 22.06 7.78 -8.34
CA TRP A 186 23.04 7.95 -9.38
C TRP A 186 23.57 6.61 -9.90
N PHE A 187 23.85 6.57 -11.19
CA PHE A 187 24.44 5.42 -11.89
C PHE A 187 25.67 5.86 -12.66
N PHE A 188 26.67 4.98 -12.68
CA PHE A 188 27.89 5.10 -13.45
C PHE A 188 28.07 3.82 -14.28
N ASN A 189 28.26 3.96 -15.59
CA ASN A 189 28.38 2.83 -16.54
C ASN A 189 27.27 1.78 -16.32
N ASN A 190 26.05 2.25 -16.18
CA ASN A 190 24.81 1.43 -15.96
C ASN A 190 24.80 0.64 -14.64
N GLN A 191 25.68 0.92 -13.70
CA GLN A 191 25.68 0.33 -12.35
C GLN A 191 25.39 1.43 -11.31
N SER A 192 24.83 1.05 -10.17
CA SER A 192 24.65 1.99 -9.05
C SER A 192 25.99 2.61 -8.68
N LEU A 193 26.02 3.93 -8.59
CA LEU A 193 27.25 4.66 -8.27
C LEU A 193 27.73 4.33 -6.85
N TRP A 194 28.98 3.90 -6.72
CA TRP A 194 29.67 3.77 -5.45
C TRP A 194 30.45 5.06 -5.15
N LEU A 195 30.11 5.72 -4.07
CA LEU A 195 30.80 6.94 -3.66
C LEU A 195 32.22 6.63 -3.20
N THR A 196 33.17 7.34 -3.76
CA THR A 196 34.56 7.36 -3.30
C THR A 196 34.76 8.53 -2.34
N GLU A 197 35.94 8.62 -1.69
CA GLU A 197 36.27 9.75 -0.82
C GLU A 197 36.27 11.12 -1.52
N ARG A 198 36.42 11.11 -2.87
CA ARG A 198 36.42 12.28 -3.73
C ARG A 198 35.03 12.70 -4.19
N MET A 199 34.04 11.84 -3.96
CA MET A 199 32.65 12.03 -4.41
C MET A 199 31.76 12.45 -3.26
N LYS A 200 30.98 13.50 -3.45
CA LYS A 200 30.02 14.00 -2.45
C LYS A 200 28.65 14.19 -3.07
N LEU A 201 27.64 13.69 -2.41
CA LEU A 201 26.24 13.97 -2.73
C LEU A 201 25.70 15.10 -1.87
N ALA A 202 24.87 15.97 -2.44
CA ALA A 202 24.05 16.90 -1.70
C ALA A 202 23.04 16.14 -0.80
N GLN A 203 22.46 16.82 0.18
CA GLN A 203 21.54 16.21 1.14
C GLN A 203 20.31 15.55 0.48
N ASP A 204 19.83 16.09 -0.62
CA ASP A 204 18.70 15.59 -1.41
C ASP A 204 19.12 14.65 -2.56
N ASN A 205 20.42 14.32 -2.65
CA ASN A 205 21.06 13.56 -3.72
C ASN A 205 20.93 14.21 -5.13
N SER A 206 20.43 15.43 -5.25
CA SER A 206 20.25 16.09 -6.54
C SER A 206 21.57 16.46 -7.24
N THR A 207 22.64 16.60 -6.45
CA THR A 207 23.94 17.04 -6.97
C THR A 207 25.03 16.08 -6.52
N LEU A 208 25.80 15.59 -7.51
CA LEU A 208 27.03 14.80 -7.30
C LEU A 208 28.22 15.67 -7.64
N THR A 209 29.11 15.86 -6.67
CA THR A 209 30.40 16.55 -6.86
C THR A 209 31.52 15.53 -6.85
N ILE A 210 32.38 15.57 -7.87
CA ILE A 210 33.61 14.79 -7.97
C ILE A 210 34.77 15.76 -7.87
N ASP A 211 35.49 15.72 -6.75
CA ASP A 211 36.65 16.57 -6.51
C ASP A 211 37.93 15.85 -6.95
N SER A 212 38.85 16.56 -7.60
CA SER A 212 40.09 15.98 -8.10
C SER A 212 39.83 14.77 -9.03
N VAL A 213 39.19 15.03 -10.17
CA VAL A 213 38.76 14.00 -11.13
C VAL A 213 39.95 13.14 -11.58
N ARG A 214 39.72 11.84 -11.76
CA ARG A 214 40.69 10.86 -12.27
C ARG A 214 40.20 10.19 -13.53
N ARG A 215 41.09 9.54 -14.28
CA ARG A 215 40.74 8.81 -15.49
C ARG A 215 39.68 7.70 -15.27
N GLU A 216 39.66 7.12 -14.08
CA GLU A 216 38.66 6.12 -13.66
C GLU A 216 37.25 6.69 -13.55
N ASP A 217 37.10 8.02 -13.44
CA ASP A 217 35.81 8.72 -13.37
C ASP A 217 35.26 9.02 -14.79
N ALA A 218 36.03 8.75 -15.85
CA ALA A 218 35.57 8.88 -17.22
C ALA A 218 34.53 7.78 -17.52
N GLY A 219 33.40 8.16 -18.09
CA GLY A 219 32.35 7.20 -18.40
C GLY A 219 30.97 7.85 -18.51
N GLU A 220 29.95 7.03 -18.44
CA GLU A 220 28.55 7.43 -18.64
C GLU A 220 27.85 7.56 -17.29
N TYR A 221 27.28 8.72 -17.04
CA TYR A 221 26.49 9.02 -15.83
C TYR A 221 25.01 9.13 -16.17
N GLN A 222 24.18 8.61 -15.26
CA GLN A 222 22.72 8.79 -15.27
C GLN A 222 22.24 9.06 -13.86
N CYS A 223 21.14 9.82 -13.73
CA CYS A 223 20.36 9.86 -12.52
C CYS A 223 18.99 9.22 -12.75
N GLU A 224 18.49 8.55 -11.75
CA GLU A 224 17.13 8.00 -11.71
C GLU A 224 16.34 8.73 -10.64
N VAL A 225 15.15 9.21 -11.00
CA VAL A 225 14.17 9.72 -10.07
C VAL A 225 13.10 8.68 -9.86
N SER A 226 12.63 8.51 -8.62
CA SER A 226 11.62 7.52 -8.29
C SER A 226 10.65 8.03 -7.23
N ASN A 227 9.41 7.57 -7.33
CA ASN A 227 8.40 7.70 -6.29
C ASN A 227 7.80 6.33 -5.94
N LEU A 228 6.66 6.30 -5.22
CA LEU A 228 6.04 5.07 -4.74
C LEU A 228 5.50 4.13 -5.85
N VAL A 229 5.38 4.61 -7.09
CA VAL A 229 4.68 3.90 -8.18
C VAL A 229 5.45 3.87 -9.49
N SER A 230 6.50 4.68 -9.65
CA SER A 230 7.26 4.77 -10.90
C SER A 230 8.70 5.20 -10.66
N SER A 231 9.57 4.89 -11.63
CA SER A 231 10.91 5.45 -11.75
C SER A 231 11.21 5.84 -13.19
N SER A 232 12.12 6.79 -13.38
CA SER A 232 12.56 7.24 -14.70
C SER A 232 14.01 7.66 -14.65
N LYS A 233 14.80 7.24 -15.65
CA LYS A 233 16.21 7.60 -15.80
C LYS A 233 16.40 8.75 -16.78
N SER A 234 17.44 9.53 -16.55
CA SER A 234 17.90 10.54 -17.48
C SER A 234 18.50 9.90 -18.74
N ASP A 235 18.73 10.70 -19.75
CA ASP A 235 19.67 10.35 -20.82
C ASP A 235 21.09 10.17 -20.24
N LEU A 236 21.95 9.48 -21.00
CA LEU A 236 23.34 9.29 -20.64
C LEU A 236 24.13 10.59 -20.78
N LEU A 237 24.94 10.94 -19.78
CA LEU A 237 25.90 12.02 -19.85
C LEU A 237 27.29 11.42 -19.83
N SER A 238 28.06 11.66 -20.92
CA SER A 238 29.42 11.19 -21.04
C SER A 238 30.42 12.20 -20.46
N LEU A 239 31.28 11.76 -19.54
CA LEU A 239 32.37 12.53 -18.95
C LEU A 239 33.70 12.03 -19.54
N ALA A 240 34.47 12.95 -20.16
CA ALA A 240 35.80 12.69 -20.69
C ALA A 240 36.87 13.30 -19.78
N VAL A 241 37.93 12.51 -19.49
CA VAL A 241 39.07 12.93 -18.64
C VAL A 241 40.36 12.83 -19.44
N SER A 242 41.05 13.93 -19.62
CA SER A 242 42.32 14.04 -20.36
C SER A 242 43.52 14.15 -19.45
#